data_56ea484aa0c91fa8fea46ee055a47d42
#
_entry.id   56ea484aa0c91fa8fea46ee055a47d42
#
_cell.length_a   1.000
_cell.length_b   1.000
_cell.length_c   1.000
_cell.angle_alpha   90.00
_cell.angle_beta   90.00
_cell.angle_gamma   90.00
#
_symmetry.space_group_name_H-M   'P 1'
#
loop_
_entity.id
_entity.type
_entity.pdbx_description
1 polymer ?
#
loop_
_entity_poly.entity_id
_entity_poly.type
_entity_poly.pdbx_seq_one_letter_code
_entity_poly.pdbx_strand_id
1 'polypeptide(L)'
;LLGRVGYSYADKYYGEFSFRYDGSSKFHKDYRWGFFPSVSLGWRLSEENFMSFYKEKVGDLKLRTSFGILGSQAIGTYDRFTTYTVYDNNYAYGNSVVSGTGFALGLNDLTWEKTKTFNIGVDASFFNNQLNLTFDYFYKRTTDILMKPIVPTVFGTDMPMDNIGEMQNQGWEIGINYNIRTGQVQHGFSLNLSDSYNKVLKFPGHEQITKVDELERIIREGVPLNSYYGYKTDGYFQSYEEIEASAIPVGGKVQPGDVKFVDRNNDGVIDSKDRFILGNAFPRYTFGFTYNLSWKGLDFSMFWQGVGKRDMMLRGELIEPFHENYSYNIFKHQLDFWTPTNTDATWPRLAAPGSDSNKNNYKTGSDMQILDGKYMRLKNLVIGYTLPKSWSKKVGMEKLRVYVSGENLLTFSNNSFIDPESTEFDSKMSAGGANSGRSYPTLRYYGFGIDVEF
;
A
#
# COMPACT_ATOMS: atom_id res chain seq x y z
N LEU A 1 0.55 17.15 -28.66
CA LEU A 1 0.76 18.58 -28.52
C LEU A 1 0.79 18.93 -27.04
N LEU A 2 1.73 19.77 -26.63
CA LEU A 2 1.81 20.26 -25.26
C LEU A 2 2.10 21.76 -25.26
N GLY A 3 1.62 22.44 -24.22
CA GLY A 3 1.87 23.84 -24.00
C GLY A 3 1.90 24.19 -22.52
N ARG A 4 2.70 25.19 -22.15
CA ARG A 4 2.80 25.70 -20.78
C ARG A 4 3.02 27.20 -20.82
N VAL A 5 2.28 27.91 -20.01
CA VAL A 5 2.43 29.36 -19.78
C VAL A 5 2.51 29.59 -18.29
N GLY A 6 3.56 30.22 -17.83
CA GLY A 6 3.74 30.62 -16.44
C GLY A 6 3.86 32.14 -16.35
N TYR A 7 3.27 32.71 -15.31
CA TYR A 7 3.31 34.12 -15.01
C TYR A 7 3.59 34.36 -13.54
N SER A 8 4.50 35.26 -13.23
CA SER A 8 4.74 35.70 -11.87
C SER A 8 4.68 37.22 -11.80
N TYR A 9 4.08 37.76 -10.74
CA TYR A 9 3.97 39.19 -10.53
C TYR A 9 4.47 39.59 -9.14
N ALA A 10 5.44 40.49 -9.10
CA ALA A 10 6.02 41.09 -7.89
C ALA A 10 6.51 40.08 -6.84
N ASP A 11 6.90 38.87 -7.25
CA ASP A 11 7.21 37.72 -6.36
C ASP A 11 6.11 37.34 -5.34
N LYS A 12 4.89 37.84 -5.57
CA LYS A 12 3.72 37.61 -4.73
C LYS A 12 2.77 36.59 -5.31
N TYR A 13 2.44 36.73 -6.59
CA TYR A 13 1.44 35.96 -7.30
C TYR A 13 2.09 35.13 -8.38
N TYR A 14 1.76 33.85 -8.39
CA TYR A 14 2.25 32.90 -9.37
C TYR A 14 1.05 32.19 -9.99
N GLY A 15 1.05 32.10 -11.30
CA GLY A 15 0.03 31.39 -12.05
C GLY A 15 0.70 30.56 -13.15
N GLU A 16 0.25 29.33 -13.30
CA GLU A 16 0.70 28.49 -14.39
C GLU A 16 -0.50 27.78 -15.00
N PHE A 17 -0.55 27.77 -16.31
CA PHE A 17 -1.46 26.95 -17.09
C PHE A 17 -0.63 26.04 -17.98
N SER A 18 -0.92 24.75 -17.96
CA SER A 18 -0.35 23.78 -18.87
C SER A 18 -1.42 22.87 -19.45
N PHE A 19 -1.17 22.34 -20.63
CA PHE A 19 -2.05 21.36 -21.24
C PHE A 19 -1.29 20.34 -22.07
N ARG A 20 -1.88 19.15 -22.19
CA ARG A 20 -1.50 18.12 -23.14
C ARG A 20 -2.71 17.78 -23.99
N TYR A 21 -2.48 17.60 -25.28
CA TYR A 21 -3.45 17.08 -26.22
C TYR A 21 -2.86 15.84 -26.87
N ASP A 22 -3.24 14.69 -26.37
CA ASP A 22 -2.64 13.40 -26.71
C ASP A 22 -3.60 12.55 -27.55
N GLY A 23 -3.07 11.79 -28.50
CA GLY A 23 -3.84 10.87 -29.32
C GLY A 23 -3.33 9.45 -29.19
N SER A 24 -4.23 8.49 -29.10
CA SER A 24 -3.89 7.07 -29.02
C SER A 24 -4.62 6.23 -30.08
N SER A 25 -3.89 5.42 -30.82
CA SER A 25 -4.44 4.48 -31.81
C SER A 25 -5.21 3.31 -31.18
N LYS A 26 -5.08 3.12 -29.86
CA LYS A 26 -5.84 2.10 -29.12
C LYS A 26 -7.34 2.38 -29.09
N PHE A 27 -7.72 3.67 -29.20
CA PHE A 27 -9.11 4.11 -29.22
C PHE A 27 -9.63 4.30 -30.65
N HIS A 28 -10.94 4.25 -30.82
CA HIS A 28 -11.57 4.58 -32.10
C HIS A 28 -11.29 6.05 -32.48
N LYS A 29 -11.32 6.36 -33.78
CA LYS A 29 -10.98 7.71 -34.31
C LYS A 29 -11.75 8.84 -33.59
N ASP A 30 -12.98 8.60 -33.17
CA ASP A 30 -13.84 9.59 -32.53
C ASP A 30 -13.51 9.81 -31.04
N TYR A 31 -12.82 8.85 -30.39
CA TYR A 31 -12.44 8.88 -28.97
C TYR A 31 -10.92 8.93 -28.75
N ARG A 32 -10.17 9.02 -29.84
CA ARG A 32 -8.70 8.91 -29.87
C ARG A 32 -8.00 10.02 -29.12
N TRP A 33 -8.56 11.25 -29.19
CA TRP A 33 -7.90 12.44 -28.68
C TRP A 33 -8.40 12.81 -27.28
N GLY A 34 -7.46 13.05 -26.39
CA GLY A 34 -7.71 13.50 -25.03
C GLY A 34 -7.08 14.87 -24.76
N PHE A 35 -7.83 15.75 -24.12
CA PHE A 35 -7.33 17.06 -23.66
C PHE A 35 -7.18 17.05 -22.14
N PHE A 36 -5.95 17.33 -21.68
CA PHE A 36 -5.55 17.22 -20.27
C PHE A 36 -4.95 18.54 -19.78
N PRO A 37 -5.79 19.47 -19.32
CA PRO A 37 -5.35 20.75 -18.79
C PRO A 37 -4.93 20.64 -17.33
N SER A 38 -4.08 21.58 -16.91
CA SER A 38 -3.69 21.79 -15.52
C SER A 38 -3.51 23.28 -15.25
N VAL A 39 -3.98 23.74 -14.11
CA VAL A 39 -3.77 25.10 -13.60
C VAL A 39 -3.20 25.04 -12.19
N SER A 40 -2.23 25.88 -11.89
CA SER A 40 -1.72 26.06 -10.54
C SER A 40 -1.60 27.55 -10.20
N LEU A 41 -1.91 27.87 -8.95
CA LEU A 41 -1.84 29.21 -8.40
C LEU A 41 -0.99 29.18 -7.13
N GLY A 42 -0.18 30.19 -6.94
CA GLY A 42 0.60 30.42 -5.73
C GLY A 42 0.48 31.86 -5.28
N TRP A 43 0.29 32.04 -4.00
CA TRP A 43 0.24 33.35 -3.36
C TRP A 43 1.23 33.40 -2.21
N ARG A 44 2.26 34.22 -2.36
CA ARG A 44 3.26 34.45 -1.32
C ARG A 44 2.72 35.53 -0.36
N LEU A 45 1.94 35.07 0.62
CA LEU A 45 1.18 35.91 1.53
C LEU A 45 2.09 36.83 2.35
N SER A 46 3.27 36.35 2.73
CA SER A 46 4.27 37.10 3.48
C SER A 46 4.79 38.36 2.76
N GLU A 47 4.65 38.44 1.44
CA GLU A 47 5.05 39.61 0.66
C GLU A 47 3.97 40.71 0.61
N GLU A 48 2.81 40.48 1.19
CA GLU A 48 1.75 41.49 1.26
C GLU A 48 2.02 42.54 2.35
N ASN A 49 1.64 43.79 2.07
CA ASN A 49 1.89 44.88 3.00
C ASN A 49 1.26 44.65 4.39
N PHE A 50 0.11 44.04 4.45
CA PHE A 50 -0.57 43.71 5.72
C PHE A 50 0.12 42.56 6.51
N MET A 51 1.05 41.84 5.87
CA MET A 51 1.81 40.74 6.47
C MET A 51 3.28 41.10 6.71
N SER A 52 3.67 42.37 6.60
CA SER A 52 5.06 42.81 6.80
C SER A 52 5.62 42.40 8.16
N PHE A 53 4.80 42.48 9.22
CA PHE A 53 5.17 42.03 10.55
C PHE A 53 5.53 40.55 10.60
N TYR A 54 4.83 39.72 9.82
CA TYR A 54 5.09 38.29 9.73
C TYR A 54 6.44 38.02 9.05
N LYS A 55 6.66 38.65 7.90
CA LYS A 55 7.90 38.53 7.13
C LYS A 55 9.13 38.93 7.96
N GLU A 56 9.05 40.03 8.69
CA GLU A 56 10.16 40.55 9.49
C GLU A 56 10.47 39.71 10.73
N LYS A 57 9.44 39.19 11.44
CA LYS A 57 9.57 38.54 12.74
C LYS A 57 9.48 37.03 12.70
N VAL A 58 8.79 36.48 11.73
CA VAL A 58 8.47 35.04 11.66
C VAL A 58 9.19 34.37 10.49
N GLY A 59 8.94 34.82 9.25
CA GLY A 59 9.53 34.25 8.05
C GLY A 59 8.63 34.32 6.83
N ASP A 60 8.62 33.30 6.01
CA ASP A 60 7.91 33.26 4.74
C ASP A 60 6.64 32.41 4.82
N LEU A 61 5.59 32.82 4.11
CA LEU A 61 4.33 32.08 4.03
C LEU A 61 3.80 32.12 2.59
N LYS A 62 3.61 30.94 2.00
CA LYS A 62 3.07 30.78 0.64
C LYS A 62 1.90 29.79 0.65
N LEU A 63 0.81 30.20 0.04
CA LEU A 63 -0.33 29.32 -0.24
C LEU A 63 -0.22 28.82 -1.67
N ARG A 64 -0.56 27.57 -1.90
CA ARG A 64 -0.58 26.92 -3.21
C ARG A 64 -1.89 26.21 -3.44
N THR A 65 -2.40 26.26 -4.66
CA THR A 65 -3.50 25.38 -5.08
C THR A 65 -3.30 24.98 -6.53
N SER A 66 -3.74 23.78 -6.86
CA SER A 66 -3.72 23.32 -8.24
C SER A 66 -4.89 22.42 -8.56
N PHE A 67 -5.28 22.43 -9.82
CA PHE A 67 -6.24 21.50 -10.39
C PHE A 67 -5.72 21.01 -11.72
N GLY A 68 -5.79 19.70 -11.96
CA GLY A 68 -5.36 19.11 -13.21
C GLY A 68 -6.14 17.86 -13.56
N ILE A 69 -6.17 17.57 -14.87
CA ILE A 69 -6.76 16.35 -15.42
C ILE A 69 -5.64 15.56 -16.09
N LEU A 70 -5.53 14.28 -15.73
CA LEU A 70 -4.61 13.33 -16.35
C LEU A 70 -5.41 12.26 -17.08
N GLY A 71 -4.89 11.80 -18.22
CA GLY A 71 -5.45 10.70 -18.99
C GLY A 71 -4.60 9.45 -18.89
N SER A 72 -5.23 8.29 -18.80
CA SER A 72 -4.60 6.97 -18.90
C SER A 72 -5.23 6.16 -20.02
N GLN A 73 -4.43 5.32 -20.69
CA GLN A 73 -4.84 4.41 -21.75
C GLN A 73 -4.48 2.96 -21.38
N ALA A 74 -4.91 2.53 -20.21
CA ALA A 74 -4.56 1.22 -19.63
C ALA A 74 -5.31 0.06 -20.29
N ILE A 75 -5.31 0.01 -21.64
CA ILE A 75 -5.91 -1.07 -22.45
C ILE A 75 -4.88 -1.71 -23.40
N GLY A 76 -5.15 -2.92 -23.80
CA GLY A 76 -4.41 -3.61 -24.86
C GLY A 76 -4.61 -2.96 -26.24
N THR A 77 -3.73 -3.29 -27.18
CA THR A 77 -3.74 -2.69 -28.52
C THR A 77 -5.01 -3.04 -29.31
N TYR A 78 -5.60 -4.19 -29.04
CA TYR A 78 -6.72 -4.76 -29.79
C TYR A 78 -8.01 -4.86 -29.00
N ASP A 79 -8.07 -4.40 -27.76
CA ASP A 79 -9.24 -4.57 -26.86
C ASP A 79 -10.53 -3.95 -27.41
N ARG A 80 -10.42 -2.98 -28.31
CA ARG A 80 -11.59 -2.41 -28.99
C ARG A 80 -12.17 -3.27 -30.11
N PHE A 81 -11.43 -4.27 -30.57
CA PHE A 81 -11.86 -5.13 -31.67
C PHE A 81 -12.37 -6.47 -31.15
N THR A 82 -13.44 -6.96 -31.74
CA THR A 82 -13.80 -8.38 -31.58
C THR A 82 -12.76 -9.20 -32.35
N THR A 83 -12.04 -10.05 -31.64
CA THR A 83 -10.98 -10.90 -32.19
C THR A 83 -11.40 -12.36 -32.16
N TYR A 84 -10.91 -13.12 -33.13
CA TYR A 84 -11.14 -14.54 -33.22
C TYR A 84 -9.82 -15.29 -33.07
N THR A 85 -9.85 -16.36 -32.27
CA THR A 85 -8.71 -17.26 -32.09
C THR A 85 -9.10 -18.61 -32.71
N VAL A 86 -8.29 -19.09 -33.66
CA VAL A 86 -8.47 -20.41 -34.25
C VAL A 86 -7.67 -21.41 -33.41
N TYR A 87 -8.33 -22.45 -32.98
CA TYR A 87 -7.75 -23.55 -32.22
C TYR A 87 -7.63 -24.75 -33.17
N ASP A 88 -6.48 -24.90 -33.82
CA ASP A 88 -6.23 -26.00 -34.72
C ASP A 88 -6.14 -27.31 -33.96
N ASN A 89 -6.96 -28.29 -34.37
CA ASN A 89 -6.91 -29.67 -33.89
C ASN A 89 -7.08 -29.82 -32.35
N ASN A 90 -7.79 -28.88 -31.71
CA ASN A 90 -7.97 -28.89 -30.25
C ASN A 90 -9.24 -29.63 -29.80
N TYR A 91 -10.11 -30.00 -30.70
CA TYR A 91 -11.37 -30.68 -30.41
C TYR A 91 -11.42 -32.05 -31.11
N ALA A 92 -12.04 -33.01 -30.46
CA ALA A 92 -12.33 -34.33 -31.06
C ALA A 92 -13.85 -34.50 -31.17
N TYR A 93 -14.34 -34.74 -32.36
CA TYR A 93 -15.73 -34.99 -32.64
C TYR A 93 -15.89 -36.15 -33.64
N GLY A 94 -16.68 -37.16 -33.27
CA GLY A 94 -16.95 -38.31 -34.14
C GLY A 94 -15.69 -39.06 -34.63
N ASN A 95 -14.71 -39.34 -33.76
CA ASN A 95 -13.40 -39.92 -34.06
C ASN A 95 -12.48 -39.09 -34.97
N SER A 96 -12.81 -37.82 -35.22
CA SER A 96 -11.98 -36.91 -35.98
C SER A 96 -11.55 -35.72 -35.13
N VAL A 97 -10.29 -35.29 -35.29
CA VAL A 97 -9.79 -34.06 -34.70
C VAL A 97 -10.27 -32.89 -35.54
N VAL A 98 -10.89 -31.90 -34.93
CA VAL A 98 -11.45 -30.72 -35.58
C VAL A 98 -10.92 -29.44 -34.99
N SER A 99 -10.85 -28.40 -35.81
CA SER A 99 -10.52 -27.05 -35.35
C SER A 99 -11.74 -26.34 -34.79
N GLY A 100 -11.54 -25.53 -33.77
CA GLY A 100 -12.56 -24.67 -33.18
C GLY A 100 -12.20 -23.21 -33.29
N THR A 101 -13.16 -22.35 -33.04
CA THR A 101 -12.95 -20.89 -32.99
C THR A 101 -13.49 -20.31 -31.69
N GLY A 102 -12.59 -19.66 -30.97
CA GLY A 102 -12.97 -18.77 -29.85
C GLY A 102 -13.06 -17.33 -30.31
N PHE A 103 -13.79 -16.52 -29.56
CA PHE A 103 -13.83 -15.08 -29.80
C PHE A 103 -13.71 -14.30 -28.51
N ALA A 104 -13.14 -13.10 -28.58
CA ALA A 104 -13.15 -12.11 -27.51
C ALA A 104 -13.85 -10.85 -28.01
N LEU A 105 -14.83 -10.40 -27.27
CA LEU A 105 -15.62 -9.23 -27.62
C LEU A 105 -14.80 -7.95 -27.41
N GLY A 106 -14.89 -7.02 -28.36
CA GLY A 106 -14.34 -5.69 -28.29
C GLY A 106 -15.44 -4.63 -28.23
N LEU A 107 -15.09 -3.43 -27.73
CA LEU A 107 -15.99 -2.29 -27.61
C LEU A 107 -15.38 -1.06 -28.29
N ASN A 108 -16.07 -0.47 -29.26
CA ASN A 108 -15.52 0.60 -30.11
C ASN A 108 -15.57 1.99 -29.47
N ASP A 109 -16.36 2.22 -28.43
CA ASP A 109 -16.55 3.50 -27.75
C ASP A 109 -15.66 3.69 -26.50
N LEU A 110 -14.63 2.82 -26.36
CA LEU A 110 -13.62 2.97 -25.33
C LEU A 110 -12.92 4.31 -25.42
N THR A 111 -12.77 4.97 -24.26
CA THR A 111 -12.12 6.26 -24.14
C THR A 111 -11.08 6.28 -23.00
N TRP A 112 -10.41 7.42 -22.85
CA TRP A 112 -9.41 7.64 -21.83
C TRP A 112 -10.00 7.56 -20.41
N GLU A 113 -9.33 6.84 -19.52
CA GLU A 113 -9.53 7.04 -18.08
C GLU A 113 -9.09 8.45 -17.71
N LYS A 114 -9.84 9.12 -16.84
CA LYS A 114 -9.55 10.50 -16.44
C LYS A 114 -9.38 10.60 -14.93
N THR A 115 -8.21 11.09 -14.51
CA THR A 115 -7.97 11.42 -13.11
C THR A 115 -7.98 12.93 -12.92
N LYS A 116 -8.98 13.44 -12.21
CA LYS A 116 -9.08 14.82 -11.76
C LYS A 116 -8.40 14.94 -10.41
N THR A 117 -7.41 15.81 -10.31
CA THR A 117 -6.66 16.05 -9.07
C THR A 117 -6.84 17.49 -8.63
N PHE A 118 -7.24 17.68 -7.39
CA PHE A 118 -7.20 18.96 -6.68
C PHE A 118 -6.17 18.87 -5.57
N ASN A 119 -5.34 19.90 -5.44
CA ASN A 119 -4.36 20.01 -4.36
C ASN A 119 -4.44 21.42 -3.76
N ILE A 120 -4.29 21.51 -2.44
CA ILE A 120 -4.07 22.74 -1.70
C ILE A 120 -2.89 22.55 -0.76
N GLY A 121 -1.98 23.52 -0.74
CA GLY A 121 -0.77 23.41 0.06
C GLY A 121 -0.38 24.73 0.71
N VAL A 122 0.43 24.61 1.75
CA VAL A 122 1.02 25.71 2.50
C VAL A 122 2.50 25.44 2.65
N ASP A 123 3.32 26.42 2.27
CA ASP A 123 4.75 26.45 2.57
C ASP A 123 4.98 27.57 3.58
N ALA A 124 5.56 27.25 4.73
CA ALA A 124 5.89 28.23 5.75
C ALA A 124 7.34 28.07 6.20
N SER A 125 8.04 29.17 6.36
CA SER A 125 9.35 29.20 6.96
C SER A 125 9.35 30.09 8.21
N PHE A 126 10.17 29.72 9.19
CA PHE A 126 10.27 30.39 10.47
C PHE A 126 11.74 30.54 10.88
N PHE A 127 12.00 31.51 11.75
CA PHE A 127 13.34 31.72 12.35
C PHE A 127 14.45 31.86 11.31
N ASN A 128 14.30 32.77 10.36
CA ASN A 128 15.25 32.98 9.26
C ASN A 128 15.54 31.68 8.46
N ASN A 129 14.47 30.97 8.09
CA ASN A 129 14.52 29.72 7.34
C ASN A 129 15.15 28.52 8.07
N GLN A 130 15.34 28.61 9.40
CA GLN A 130 15.80 27.47 10.18
C GLN A 130 14.76 26.36 10.26
N LEU A 131 13.48 26.70 10.37
CA LEU A 131 12.35 25.78 10.34
C LEU A 131 11.53 26.00 9.08
N ASN A 132 11.40 24.97 8.26
CA ASN A 132 10.56 24.95 7.07
C ASN A 132 9.49 23.88 7.24
N LEU A 133 8.26 24.25 6.96
CA LEU A 133 7.08 23.39 7.02
C LEU A 133 6.39 23.42 5.67
N THR A 134 6.08 22.25 5.15
CA THR A 134 5.20 22.06 4.00
C THR A 134 4.00 21.23 4.41
N PHE A 135 2.83 21.62 3.98
CA PHE A 135 1.61 20.86 4.15
C PHE A 135 0.87 20.83 2.82
N ASP A 136 0.46 19.65 2.39
CA ASP A 136 -0.37 19.45 1.20
C ASP A 136 -1.56 18.57 1.54
N TYR A 137 -2.73 18.92 1.04
CA TYR A 137 -3.91 18.07 0.99
C TYR A 137 -4.30 17.86 -0.46
N PHE A 138 -4.52 16.61 -0.84
CA PHE A 138 -4.92 16.25 -2.18
C PHE A 138 -6.21 15.43 -2.21
N TYR A 139 -6.98 15.64 -3.27
CA TYR A 139 -8.15 14.86 -3.61
C TYR A 139 -8.04 14.46 -5.09
N LYS A 140 -8.08 13.15 -5.36
CA LYS A 140 -8.01 12.58 -6.70
C LYS A 140 -9.25 11.74 -6.95
N ARG A 141 -9.92 11.99 -8.08
CA ARG A 141 -11.06 11.20 -8.55
C ARG A 141 -10.75 10.67 -9.94
N THR A 142 -10.67 9.35 -10.07
CA THR A 142 -10.48 8.66 -11.33
C THR A 142 -11.83 8.16 -11.80
N THR A 143 -12.25 8.61 -12.97
CA THR A 143 -13.50 8.22 -13.65
C THR A 143 -13.18 7.46 -14.93
N ASP A 144 -14.17 6.81 -15.47
CA ASP A 144 -14.06 6.10 -16.74
C ASP A 144 -12.96 5.01 -16.68
N ILE A 145 -12.77 4.36 -15.51
CA ILE A 145 -11.77 3.31 -15.33
C ILE A 145 -12.13 2.14 -16.23
N LEU A 146 -11.15 1.72 -17.01
CA LEU A 146 -11.25 0.64 -17.97
C LEU A 146 -11.18 -0.71 -17.25
N MET A 147 -12.28 -1.45 -17.27
CA MET A 147 -12.38 -2.76 -16.65
C MET A 147 -13.41 -3.63 -17.35
N LYS A 148 -13.30 -4.95 -17.17
CA LYS A 148 -14.30 -5.89 -17.68
C LYS A 148 -15.48 -5.97 -16.71
N PRO A 149 -16.72 -5.79 -17.19
CA PRO A 149 -17.90 -6.07 -16.38
C PRO A 149 -17.92 -7.54 -15.95
N ILE A 150 -18.32 -7.79 -14.70
CA ILE A 150 -18.51 -9.15 -14.21
C ILE A 150 -19.91 -9.60 -14.58
N VAL A 151 -20.00 -10.72 -15.27
CA VAL A 151 -21.27 -11.32 -15.70
C VAL A 151 -21.35 -12.77 -15.19
N PRO A 152 -22.55 -13.32 -14.99
CA PRO A 152 -22.72 -14.71 -14.66
C PRO A 152 -22.10 -15.64 -15.71
N THR A 153 -21.56 -16.76 -15.29
CA THR A 153 -20.88 -17.75 -16.17
C THR A 153 -21.78 -18.31 -17.28
N VAL A 154 -23.10 -18.26 -17.08
CA VAL A 154 -24.07 -18.64 -18.11
C VAL A 154 -23.98 -17.78 -19.38
N PHE A 155 -23.35 -16.62 -19.30
CA PHE A 155 -23.10 -15.76 -20.48
C PHE A 155 -22.10 -16.40 -21.46
N GLY A 156 -21.26 -17.34 -21.02
CA GLY A 156 -20.40 -18.16 -21.85
C GLY A 156 -19.14 -17.50 -22.40
N THR A 157 -18.95 -16.19 -22.18
CA THR A 157 -17.73 -15.45 -22.56
C THR A 157 -17.52 -14.24 -21.63
N ASP A 158 -16.29 -13.75 -21.57
CA ASP A 158 -15.98 -12.49 -20.89
C ASP A 158 -16.59 -11.30 -21.64
N MET A 159 -17.05 -10.32 -20.89
CA MET A 159 -17.45 -9.03 -21.44
C MET A 159 -16.20 -8.26 -21.94
N PRO A 160 -16.35 -7.38 -22.94
CA PRO A 160 -15.28 -6.49 -23.36
C PRO A 160 -14.91 -5.52 -22.25
N MET A 161 -13.72 -4.92 -22.36
CA MET A 161 -13.36 -3.76 -21.55
C MET A 161 -14.36 -2.63 -21.76
N ASP A 162 -14.69 -1.89 -20.70
CA ASP A 162 -15.62 -0.76 -20.73
C ASP A 162 -15.19 0.30 -19.72
N ASN A 163 -15.55 1.55 -19.95
CA ASN A 163 -15.25 2.71 -19.08
C ASN A 163 -16.30 2.88 -17.96
N ILE A 164 -16.30 1.99 -16.98
CA ILE A 164 -17.41 1.83 -16.02
C ILE A 164 -17.01 1.98 -14.55
N GLY A 165 -15.73 1.97 -14.23
CA GLY A 165 -15.25 2.08 -12.86
C GLY A 165 -15.02 3.53 -12.42
N GLU A 166 -15.10 3.76 -11.10
CA GLU A 166 -14.75 5.04 -10.50
C GLU A 166 -14.14 4.86 -9.12
N MET A 167 -13.05 5.59 -8.85
CA MET A 167 -12.32 5.52 -7.59
C MET A 167 -11.90 6.90 -7.11
N GLN A 168 -11.89 7.07 -5.80
CA GLN A 168 -11.39 8.26 -5.11
C GLN A 168 -10.13 7.92 -4.33
N ASN A 169 -9.16 8.82 -4.35
CA ASN A 169 -8.02 8.84 -3.44
C ASN A 169 -7.90 10.23 -2.82
N GLN A 170 -7.73 10.30 -1.52
CA GLN A 170 -7.48 11.56 -0.82
C GLN A 170 -6.44 11.35 0.26
N GLY A 171 -5.73 12.40 0.60
CA GLY A 171 -4.69 12.30 1.61
C GLY A 171 -4.08 13.65 1.91
N TRP A 172 -3.12 13.60 2.82
CA TRP A 172 -2.32 14.76 3.22
C TRP A 172 -0.86 14.37 3.40
N GLU A 173 0.02 15.35 3.24
CA GLU A 173 1.46 15.21 3.38
C GLU A 173 1.99 16.39 4.22
N ILE A 174 2.86 16.10 5.16
CA ILE A 174 3.56 17.07 6.00
C ILE A 174 5.05 16.85 5.85
N GLY A 175 5.77 17.91 5.52
CA GLY A 175 7.23 17.97 5.54
C GLY A 175 7.70 18.99 6.57
N ILE A 176 8.63 18.62 7.43
CA ILE A 176 9.25 19.51 8.42
C ILE A 176 10.77 19.38 8.29
N ASN A 177 11.44 20.50 8.06
CA ASN A 177 12.89 20.57 8.07
C ASN A 177 13.32 21.64 9.08
N TYR A 178 14.12 21.24 10.05
CA TYR A 178 14.63 22.14 11.08
C TYR A 178 16.14 22.05 11.19
N ASN A 179 16.82 23.15 10.89
CA ASN A 179 18.26 23.28 10.95
C ASN A 179 18.62 24.33 12.01
N ILE A 180 19.34 23.91 13.06
CA ILE A 180 19.75 24.80 14.13
C ILE A 180 21.22 24.63 14.46
N ARG A 181 21.87 25.72 14.80
CA ARG A 181 23.23 25.71 15.28
C ARG A 181 23.27 26.14 16.76
N THR A 182 23.79 25.24 17.61
CA THR A 182 23.97 25.49 19.03
C THR A 182 25.46 25.53 19.33
N GLY A 183 26.03 26.71 19.40
CA GLY A 183 27.48 26.90 19.54
C GLY A 183 28.23 26.34 18.30
N GLN A 184 28.99 25.29 18.50
CA GLN A 184 29.75 24.62 17.41
C GLN A 184 29.06 23.38 16.85
N VAL A 185 27.91 23.02 17.41
CA VAL A 185 27.11 21.85 16.95
C VAL A 185 26.07 22.32 15.94
N GLN A 186 26.01 21.66 14.80
CA GLN A 186 24.94 21.81 13.82
C GLN A 186 24.01 20.62 13.92
N HIS A 187 22.70 20.89 14.00
CA HIS A 187 21.65 19.89 14.01
C HIS A 187 20.75 20.08 12.82
N GLY A 188 20.42 18.98 12.13
CA GLY A 188 19.44 18.93 11.08
C GLY A 188 18.39 17.87 11.40
N PHE A 189 17.13 18.25 11.40
CA PHE A 189 15.98 17.35 11.57
C PHE A 189 15.13 17.43 10.31
N SER A 190 14.74 16.29 9.77
CA SER A 190 13.77 16.21 8.69
C SER A 190 12.73 15.16 9.03
N LEU A 191 11.47 15.53 8.94
CA LEU A 191 10.33 14.66 9.15
C LEU A 191 9.41 14.75 7.94
N ASN A 192 9.07 13.61 7.35
CA ASN A 192 8.00 13.48 6.39
C ASN A 192 6.94 12.56 6.98
N LEU A 193 5.69 13.00 6.96
CA LEU A 193 4.54 12.23 7.41
C LEU A 193 3.43 12.36 6.38
N SER A 194 2.85 11.24 5.96
CA SER A 194 1.77 11.24 4.99
C SER A 194 0.71 10.19 5.29
N ASP A 195 -0.49 10.47 4.85
CA ASP A 195 -1.59 9.52 4.88
C ASP A 195 -2.39 9.59 3.58
N SER A 196 -2.79 8.45 3.07
CA SER A 196 -3.59 8.31 1.87
C SER A 196 -4.68 7.27 2.05
N TYR A 197 -5.88 7.61 1.66
CA TYR A 197 -7.06 6.75 1.73
C TYR A 197 -7.73 6.66 0.38
N ASN A 198 -8.04 5.45 -0.06
CA ASN A 198 -8.80 5.21 -1.28
C ASN A 198 -10.20 4.66 -1.00
N LYS A 199 -11.12 4.88 -1.93
CA LYS A 199 -12.49 4.39 -1.88
C LYS A 199 -12.98 4.10 -3.29
N VAL A 200 -13.56 2.93 -3.49
CA VAL A 200 -14.28 2.59 -4.71
C VAL A 200 -15.62 3.35 -4.71
N LEU A 201 -15.86 4.16 -5.73
CA LEU A 201 -17.09 4.95 -5.86
C LEU A 201 -18.10 4.27 -6.76
N LYS A 202 -17.64 3.63 -7.86
CA LYS A 202 -18.49 2.90 -8.79
C LYS A 202 -17.80 1.63 -9.23
N PHE A 203 -18.52 0.52 -9.13
CA PHE A 203 -18.06 -0.79 -9.55
C PHE A 203 -19.21 -1.56 -10.20
N PRO A 204 -19.09 -2.02 -11.45
CA PRO A 204 -20.13 -2.76 -12.14
C PRO A 204 -20.32 -4.15 -11.53
N GLY A 205 -21.56 -4.52 -11.23
CA GLY A 205 -21.91 -5.84 -10.69
C GLY A 205 -21.94 -5.90 -9.16
N HIS A 206 -22.05 -4.76 -8.47
CA HIS A 206 -22.12 -4.62 -7.01
C HIS A 206 -20.82 -4.96 -6.26
N GLU A 207 -20.27 -6.13 -6.44
CA GLU A 207 -19.02 -6.54 -5.77
C GLU A 207 -18.29 -7.62 -6.55
N GLN A 208 -16.98 -7.65 -6.38
CA GLN A 208 -16.11 -8.73 -6.83
C GLN A 208 -15.37 -9.32 -5.64
N ILE A 209 -15.52 -10.62 -5.45
CA ILE A 209 -14.76 -11.36 -4.44
C ILE A 209 -13.70 -12.19 -5.16
N THR A 210 -12.46 -12.02 -4.75
CA THR A 210 -11.31 -12.78 -5.27
C THR A 210 -10.68 -13.53 -4.11
N LYS A 211 -10.64 -14.84 -4.22
CA LYS A 211 -9.98 -15.69 -3.23
C LYS A 211 -8.46 -15.63 -3.44
N VAL A 212 -7.74 -15.37 -2.36
CA VAL A 212 -6.28 -15.44 -2.30
C VAL A 212 -5.95 -16.42 -1.19
N ASP A 213 -5.74 -17.67 -1.55
CA ASP A 213 -5.65 -18.79 -0.60
C ASP A 213 -6.88 -18.86 0.31
N GLU A 214 -6.71 -18.77 1.62
CA GLU A 214 -7.78 -18.91 2.59
C GLU A 214 -8.64 -17.66 2.71
N LEU A 215 -8.01 -16.47 2.67
CA LEU A 215 -8.70 -15.19 2.86
C LEU A 215 -9.12 -14.59 1.52
N GLU A 216 -10.29 -14.02 1.49
CA GLU A 216 -10.84 -13.35 0.32
C GLU A 216 -10.55 -11.85 0.34
N ARG A 217 -10.58 -11.26 -0.83
CA ARG A 217 -10.56 -9.80 -1.04
C ARG A 217 -11.81 -9.39 -1.76
N ILE A 218 -12.31 -8.21 -1.40
CA ILE A 218 -13.50 -7.67 -1.99
C ILE A 218 -13.22 -6.32 -2.67
N ILE A 219 -13.79 -6.14 -3.84
CA ILE A 219 -13.96 -4.85 -4.48
C ILE A 219 -15.45 -4.56 -4.44
N ARG A 220 -15.83 -3.53 -3.71
CA ARG A 220 -17.23 -3.11 -3.52
C ARG A 220 -17.29 -1.60 -3.36
N GLU A 221 -18.39 -1.01 -3.86
CA GLU A 221 -18.64 0.41 -3.66
C GLU A 221 -18.67 0.77 -2.17
N GLY A 222 -18.07 1.90 -1.85
CA GLY A 222 -18.03 2.42 -0.50
C GLY A 222 -16.88 1.96 0.37
N VAL A 223 -16.07 0.97 -0.05
CA VAL A 223 -14.92 0.45 0.69
C VAL A 223 -13.60 0.68 -0.04
N PRO A 224 -12.45 0.61 0.65
CA PRO A 224 -11.15 0.65 0.00
C PRO A 224 -10.95 -0.53 -0.96
N LEU A 225 -10.22 -0.27 -2.05
CA LEU A 225 -9.92 -1.28 -3.06
C LEU A 225 -9.19 -2.49 -2.44
N ASN A 226 -9.59 -3.70 -2.84
CA ASN A 226 -8.99 -4.95 -2.38
C ASN A 226 -8.98 -5.12 -0.85
N SER A 227 -10.05 -4.69 -0.18
CA SER A 227 -10.20 -4.92 1.26
C SER A 227 -10.27 -6.40 1.59
N TYR A 228 -9.66 -6.82 2.71
CA TYR A 228 -9.77 -8.17 3.23
C TYR A 228 -11.20 -8.46 3.65
N TYR A 229 -11.70 -9.63 3.28
CA TYR A 229 -13.09 -10.02 3.48
C TYR A 229 -13.17 -11.44 4.01
N GLY A 230 -13.84 -11.63 5.12
CA GLY A 230 -13.96 -12.92 5.80
C GLY A 230 -14.72 -12.82 7.10
N TYR A 231 -14.57 -13.81 7.95
CA TYR A 231 -15.27 -13.90 9.22
C TYR A 231 -14.52 -13.20 10.34
N LYS A 232 -15.25 -12.67 11.31
CA LYS A 232 -14.67 -12.28 12.60
C LYS A 232 -14.74 -13.45 13.56
N THR A 233 -13.70 -13.58 14.37
CA THR A 233 -13.61 -14.60 15.41
C THR A 233 -14.14 -14.09 16.74
N ASP A 234 -14.71 -15.00 17.54
CA ASP A 234 -15.18 -14.78 18.91
C ASP A 234 -14.53 -15.79 19.87
N GLY A 235 -13.20 -15.97 19.74
CA GLY A 235 -12.43 -16.94 20.50
C GLY A 235 -12.58 -18.39 19.99
N TYR A 236 -12.48 -19.33 20.90
CA TYR A 236 -12.54 -20.76 20.64
C TYR A 236 -13.66 -21.40 21.43
N PHE A 237 -14.33 -22.39 20.87
CA PHE A 237 -15.29 -23.20 21.61
C PHE A 237 -14.62 -23.90 22.81
N GLN A 238 -15.18 -23.78 23.98
CA GLN A 238 -14.61 -24.35 25.21
C GLN A 238 -15.20 -25.71 25.55
N SER A 239 -16.44 -25.99 25.12
CA SER A 239 -17.12 -27.27 25.43
C SER A 239 -18.12 -27.63 24.32
N TYR A 240 -18.62 -28.87 24.36
CA TYR A 240 -19.68 -29.34 23.46
C TYR A 240 -21.02 -28.65 23.74
N GLU A 241 -21.31 -28.33 24.99
CA GLU A 241 -22.52 -27.59 25.38
C GLU A 241 -22.52 -26.17 24.77
N GLU A 242 -21.35 -25.52 24.71
CA GLU A 242 -21.22 -24.23 24.04
C GLU A 242 -21.45 -24.35 22.53
N ILE A 243 -20.95 -25.43 21.91
CA ILE A 243 -21.14 -25.68 20.48
C ILE A 243 -22.64 -25.86 20.16
N GLU A 244 -23.37 -26.64 20.97
CA GLU A 244 -24.80 -26.87 20.78
C GLU A 244 -25.62 -25.58 20.93
N ALA A 245 -25.14 -24.64 21.76
CA ALA A 245 -25.83 -23.36 22.01
C ALA A 245 -25.39 -22.22 21.04
N SER A 246 -24.45 -22.47 20.15
CA SER A 246 -23.84 -21.42 19.28
C SER A 246 -24.14 -21.66 17.81
N ALA A 247 -24.05 -20.60 17.01
CA ALA A 247 -24.03 -20.70 15.54
C ALA A 247 -22.73 -21.40 15.09
N ILE A 248 -22.86 -22.35 14.17
CA ILE A 248 -21.74 -23.08 13.57
C ILE A 248 -21.79 -22.99 12.04
N PRO A 249 -20.64 -23.19 11.33
CA PRO A 249 -20.63 -23.19 9.87
C PRO A 249 -21.58 -24.25 9.29
N VAL A 250 -22.31 -23.87 8.23
CA VAL A 250 -23.25 -24.77 7.54
C VAL A 250 -22.55 -26.04 7.10
N GLY A 251 -23.07 -27.20 7.57
CA GLY A 251 -22.49 -28.53 7.30
C GLY A 251 -21.15 -28.78 7.96
N GLY A 252 -20.66 -27.87 8.80
CA GLY A 252 -19.41 -28.00 9.55
C GLY A 252 -19.55 -28.91 10.78
N LYS A 253 -18.44 -29.55 11.16
CA LYS A 253 -18.29 -30.29 12.40
C LYS A 253 -17.18 -29.66 13.21
N VAL A 254 -17.55 -28.92 14.24
CA VAL A 254 -16.62 -28.23 15.13
C VAL A 254 -16.47 -28.99 16.44
N GLN A 255 -15.38 -28.78 17.14
CA GLN A 255 -15.02 -29.41 18.42
C GLN A 255 -14.49 -28.36 19.39
N PRO A 256 -14.42 -28.61 20.68
CA PRO A 256 -13.75 -27.75 21.64
C PRO A 256 -12.31 -27.42 21.19
N GLY A 257 -11.96 -26.13 21.23
CA GLY A 257 -10.72 -25.57 20.72
C GLY A 257 -10.74 -25.12 19.27
N ASP A 258 -11.82 -25.40 18.54
CA ASP A 258 -12.01 -24.85 17.19
C ASP A 258 -12.45 -23.36 17.25
N VAL A 259 -12.14 -22.63 16.20
CA VAL A 259 -12.49 -21.21 16.08
C VAL A 259 -14.00 -21.03 16.07
N LYS A 260 -14.47 -20.12 16.92
CA LYS A 260 -15.85 -19.65 16.95
C LYS A 260 -15.96 -18.36 16.13
N PHE A 261 -16.90 -18.33 15.19
CA PHE A 261 -17.15 -17.15 14.35
C PHE A 261 -18.36 -16.36 14.85
N VAL A 262 -18.34 -15.07 14.59
CA VAL A 262 -19.44 -14.16 14.91
C VAL A 262 -20.59 -14.36 13.93
N ASP A 263 -21.76 -14.73 14.44
CA ASP A 263 -23.03 -14.70 13.70
C ASP A 263 -23.46 -13.22 13.59
N ARG A 264 -23.31 -12.64 12.40
CA ARG A 264 -23.57 -11.22 12.15
C ARG A 264 -25.05 -10.88 12.09
N ASN A 265 -25.83 -11.78 11.53
CA ASN A 265 -27.27 -11.56 11.29
C ASN A 265 -28.17 -12.22 12.34
N ASN A 266 -27.58 -12.99 13.28
CA ASN A 266 -28.24 -13.75 14.35
C ASN A 266 -29.27 -14.76 13.83
N ASP A 267 -28.97 -15.43 12.71
CA ASP A 267 -29.86 -16.47 12.17
C ASP A 267 -29.52 -17.89 12.67
N GLY A 268 -28.49 -18.02 13.52
CA GLY A 268 -28.09 -19.27 14.18
C GLY A 268 -27.18 -20.16 13.34
N VAL A 269 -26.73 -19.68 12.17
CA VAL A 269 -25.78 -20.40 11.31
C VAL A 269 -24.69 -19.47 10.82
N ILE A 270 -23.50 -19.98 10.59
CA ILE A 270 -22.40 -19.20 9.99
C ILE A 270 -22.34 -19.49 8.51
N ASP A 271 -22.66 -18.47 7.69
CA ASP A 271 -22.65 -18.54 6.24
C ASP A 271 -22.02 -17.28 5.59
N SER A 272 -22.14 -17.13 4.28
CA SER A 272 -21.57 -16.00 3.55
C SER A 272 -22.09 -14.62 3.97
N LYS A 273 -23.23 -14.54 4.68
CA LYS A 273 -23.81 -13.27 5.16
C LYS A 273 -23.11 -12.75 6.41
N ASP A 274 -22.36 -13.61 7.11
CA ASP A 274 -21.64 -13.28 8.36
C ASP A 274 -20.23 -12.71 8.12
N ARG A 275 -19.90 -12.45 6.88
CA ARG A 275 -18.59 -11.89 6.51
C ARG A 275 -18.53 -10.40 6.76
N PHE A 276 -17.32 -9.94 7.09
CA PHE A 276 -16.98 -8.55 7.40
C PHE A 276 -15.85 -8.06 6.51
N ILE A 277 -15.74 -6.74 6.37
CA ILE A 277 -14.49 -6.09 5.95
C ILE A 277 -13.55 -6.16 7.15
N LEU A 278 -12.43 -6.86 7.00
CA LEU A 278 -11.50 -7.15 8.08
C LEU A 278 -10.32 -6.19 8.13
N GLY A 279 -9.95 -5.61 7.00
CA GLY A 279 -8.81 -4.71 6.92
C GLY A 279 -8.38 -4.41 5.50
N ASN A 280 -7.20 -3.80 5.37
CA ASN A 280 -6.64 -3.44 4.08
C ASN A 280 -5.10 -3.42 4.12
N ALA A 281 -4.46 -3.88 3.04
CA ALA A 281 -3.01 -3.94 2.92
C ALA A 281 -2.34 -2.58 2.65
N PHE A 282 -3.10 -1.53 2.29
CA PHE A 282 -2.53 -0.24 1.99
C PHE A 282 -1.94 0.41 3.25
N PRO A 283 -0.66 0.83 3.21
CA PRO A 283 -0.05 1.49 4.35
C PRO A 283 -0.66 2.87 4.58
N ARG A 284 -0.94 3.18 5.85
CA ARG A 284 -1.46 4.45 6.33
C ARG A 284 -0.47 5.05 7.32
N TYR A 285 -0.45 6.38 7.41
CA TYR A 285 0.46 7.11 8.31
C TYR A 285 1.91 6.69 8.09
N THR A 286 2.37 6.82 6.83
CA THR A 286 3.77 6.55 6.47
C THR A 286 4.64 7.71 6.90
N PHE A 287 5.80 7.42 7.49
CA PHE A 287 6.71 8.46 7.96
C PHE A 287 8.17 8.12 7.71
N GLY A 288 8.95 9.17 7.55
CA GLY A 288 10.40 9.13 7.53
C GLY A 288 10.96 10.24 8.42
N PHE A 289 11.90 9.90 9.28
CA PHE A 289 12.58 10.86 10.16
C PHE A 289 14.09 10.74 10.00
N THR A 290 14.74 11.86 9.67
CA THR A 290 16.20 11.96 9.59
C THR A 290 16.70 12.92 10.64
N TYR A 291 17.75 12.53 11.33
CA TYR A 291 18.53 13.42 12.19
C TYR A 291 19.99 13.41 11.77
N ASN A 292 20.53 14.59 11.56
CA ASN A 292 21.93 14.83 11.26
C ASN A 292 22.56 15.72 12.32
N LEU A 293 23.78 15.39 12.73
CA LEU A 293 24.57 16.19 13.64
C LEU A 293 26.00 16.35 13.09
N SER A 294 26.55 17.55 13.20
CA SER A 294 27.94 17.83 12.86
C SER A 294 28.60 18.65 13.98
N TRP A 295 29.74 18.17 14.50
CA TRP A 295 30.48 18.82 15.57
C TRP A 295 31.97 18.50 15.49
N LYS A 296 32.81 19.50 15.25
CA LYS A 296 34.29 19.40 15.30
C LYS A 296 34.86 18.16 14.56
N GLY A 297 34.38 17.89 13.39
CA GLY A 297 34.81 16.71 12.60
C GLY A 297 33.98 15.45 12.85
N LEU A 298 33.22 15.37 13.95
CA LEU A 298 32.24 14.31 14.14
C LEU A 298 31.02 14.60 13.27
N ASP A 299 30.57 13.61 12.54
CA ASP A 299 29.29 13.58 11.84
C ASP A 299 28.48 12.37 12.28
N PHE A 300 27.20 12.60 12.49
CA PHE A 300 26.21 11.59 12.84
C PHE A 300 25.00 11.75 11.95
N SER A 301 24.50 10.66 11.40
CA SER A 301 23.28 10.63 10.62
C SER A 301 22.48 9.38 10.95
N MET A 302 21.19 9.55 11.18
CA MET A 302 20.27 8.42 11.30
C MET A 302 18.99 8.67 10.50
N PHE A 303 18.46 7.61 9.91
CA PHE A 303 17.19 7.63 9.20
C PHE A 303 16.27 6.53 9.71
N TRP A 304 15.10 6.94 10.12
CA TRP A 304 13.99 6.08 10.53
C TRP A 304 12.89 6.11 9.50
N GLN A 305 12.31 4.96 9.24
CA GLN A 305 11.13 4.82 8.38
C GLN A 305 10.10 3.94 9.08
N GLY A 306 8.81 4.23 8.85
CA GLY A 306 7.77 3.40 9.40
C GLY A 306 6.40 3.61 8.78
N VAL A 307 5.49 2.76 9.22
CA VAL A 307 4.08 2.72 8.84
C VAL A 307 3.26 2.62 10.11
N GLY A 308 2.34 3.58 10.33
CA GLY A 308 1.54 3.64 11.55
C GLY A 308 0.34 2.68 11.54
N LYS A 309 -0.16 2.28 10.35
CA LYS A 309 -1.24 1.30 10.21
C LYS A 309 -1.12 0.56 8.89
N ARG A 310 -1.16 -0.75 8.95
CA ARG A 310 -1.21 -1.66 7.82
C ARG A 310 -1.72 -3.01 8.30
N ASP A 311 -2.58 -3.64 7.54
CA ASP A 311 -3.00 -5.02 7.79
C ASP A 311 -2.22 -5.96 6.87
N MET A 312 -1.65 -7.03 7.43
CA MET A 312 -0.87 -8.04 6.69
C MET A 312 -1.58 -9.37 6.78
N MET A 313 -1.81 -10.00 5.65
CA MET A 313 -2.42 -11.33 5.59
C MET A 313 -1.36 -12.42 5.79
N LEU A 314 -1.60 -13.31 6.75
CA LEU A 314 -0.91 -14.59 6.84
C LEU A 314 -1.57 -15.62 5.92
N ARG A 315 -0.75 -16.50 5.34
CA ARG A 315 -1.23 -17.58 4.49
C ARG A 315 -0.34 -18.84 4.59
N GLY A 316 -0.86 -19.93 4.07
CA GLY A 316 -0.12 -21.18 3.96
C GLY A 316 0.42 -21.67 5.31
N GLU A 317 1.70 -22.06 5.32
CA GLU A 317 2.37 -22.65 6.49
C GLU A 317 2.46 -21.73 7.70
N LEU A 318 2.37 -20.43 7.54
CA LEU A 318 2.40 -19.49 8.67
C LEU A 318 1.09 -19.46 9.44
N ILE A 319 -0.02 -19.91 8.84
CA ILE A 319 -1.31 -20.02 9.51
C ILE A 319 -1.69 -21.47 9.81
N GLU A 320 -1.43 -22.39 8.89
CA GLU A 320 -1.81 -23.79 8.99
C GLU A 320 -0.64 -24.65 9.48
N PRO A 321 -0.67 -25.13 10.75
CA PRO A 321 0.27 -26.12 11.22
C PRO A 321 0.14 -27.42 10.41
N PHE A 322 1.25 -28.11 10.20
CA PHE A 322 1.33 -29.35 9.44
C PHE A 322 0.89 -29.25 7.98
N HIS A 323 1.04 -28.05 7.38
CA HIS A 323 0.69 -27.85 5.97
C HIS A 323 1.40 -28.86 5.07
N GLU A 324 0.63 -29.60 4.27
CA GLU A 324 1.11 -30.76 3.51
C GLU A 324 2.22 -30.43 2.49
N ASN A 325 2.19 -29.23 1.89
CA ASN A 325 3.23 -28.79 0.97
C ASN A 325 4.57 -28.42 1.63
N TYR A 326 4.66 -28.43 2.97
CA TYR A 326 5.82 -27.96 3.75
C TYR A 326 6.28 -28.99 4.78
N SER A 327 6.29 -30.25 4.39
CA SER A 327 6.82 -31.36 5.21
C SER A 327 6.12 -31.53 6.55
N TYR A 328 4.87 -31.08 6.66
CA TYR A 328 4.06 -31.23 7.88
C TYR A 328 4.69 -30.65 9.14
N ASN A 329 5.47 -29.57 9.02
CA ASN A 329 6.11 -28.90 10.14
C ASN A 329 5.15 -27.96 10.88
N ILE A 330 5.50 -27.63 12.12
CA ILE A 330 4.90 -26.60 12.94
C ILE A 330 5.95 -25.54 13.26
N PHE A 331 5.56 -24.25 13.18
CA PHE A 331 6.46 -23.14 13.47
C PHE A 331 6.40 -22.74 14.95
N LYS A 332 7.48 -22.16 15.46
CA LYS A 332 7.57 -21.73 16.85
C LYS A 332 6.44 -20.81 17.30
N HIS A 333 5.98 -19.90 16.43
CA HIS A 333 4.89 -18.98 16.76
C HIS A 333 3.52 -19.68 16.90
N GLN A 334 3.36 -20.90 16.35
CA GLN A 334 2.14 -21.70 16.43
C GLN A 334 2.11 -22.64 17.66
N LEU A 335 3.16 -22.63 18.50
CA LEU A 335 3.24 -23.55 19.65
C LEU A 335 2.32 -23.17 20.81
N ASP A 336 1.85 -21.92 20.87
CA ASP A 336 0.84 -21.48 21.81
C ASP A 336 -0.56 -21.74 21.23
N PHE A 337 -0.97 -23.01 21.23
CA PHE A 337 -2.25 -23.46 20.70
C PHE A 337 -3.19 -23.92 21.81
N TRP A 338 -4.48 -23.89 21.53
CA TRP A 338 -5.52 -24.26 22.45
C TRP A 338 -5.41 -25.74 22.86
N THR A 339 -5.50 -26.00 24.16
CA THR A 339 -5.69 -27.33 24.80
C THR A 339 -6.66 -27.17 25.95
N PRO A 340 -7.23 -28.27 26.52
CA PRO A 340 -8.09 -28.17 27.70
C PRO A 340 -7.43 -27.54 28.93
N THR A 341 -6.10 -27.43 28.96
CA THR A 341 -5.32 -26.79 30.02
C THR A 341 -4.71 -25.41 29.58
N ASN A 342 -4.91 -25.01 28.35
CA ASN A 342 -4.48 -23.72 27.78
C ASN A 342 -5.61 -23.14 26.91
N THR A 343 -6.68 -22.71 27.57
CA THR A 343 -7.92 -22.29 26.87
C THR A 343 -7.88 -20.87 26.31
N ASP A 344 -6.90 -20.05 26.73
CA ASP A 344 -6.67 -18.68 26.28
C ASP A 344 -5.45 -18.57 25.36
N ALA A 345 -5.23 -19.59 24.54
CA ALA A 345 -4.11 -19.66 23.60
C ALA A 345 -4.25 -18.70 22.43
N THR A 346 -3.11 -18.30 21.84
CA THR A 346 -3.08 -17.45 20.63
C THR A 346 -3.65 -18.15 19.40
N TRP A 347 -3.47 -19.48 19.29
CA TRP A 347 -3.89 -20.29 18.14
C TRP A 347 -4.93 -21.32 18.53
N PRO A 348 -5.84 -21.69 17.61
CA PRO A 348 -6.82 -22.73 17.86
C PRO A 348 -6.14 -24.09 18.07
N ARG A 349 -6.91 -25.09 18.45
CA ARG A 349 -6.42 -26.47 18.57
C ARG A 349 -5.73 -26.91 17.28
N LEU A 350 -4.68 -27.70 17.43
CA LEU A 350 -4.05 -28.35 16.28
C LEU A 350 -5.02 -29.36 15.64
N ALA A 351 -5.03 -29.36 14.32
CA ALA A 351 -5.91 -30.22 13.53
C ALA A 351 -5.14 -30.81 12.34
N ALA A 352 -5.41 -32.08 12.06
CA ALA A 352 -4.81 -32.75 10.92
C ALA A 352 -5.28 -32.11 9.60
N PRO A 353 -4.39 -31.93 8.62
CA PRO A 353 -4.77 -31.42 7.31
C PRO A 353 -5.97 -32.16 6.70
N GLY A 354 -6.91 -31.40 6.14
CA GLY A 354 -8.12 -31.95 5.53
C GLY A 354 -9.25 -32.34 6.48
N SER A 355 -9.02 -32.33 7.82
CA SER A 355 -10.09 -32.54 8.81
C SER A 355 -11.09 -31.39 8.86
N ASP A 356 -12.28 -31.58 9.44
CA ASP A 356 -13.28 -30.53 9.59
C ASP A 356 -12.76 -29.38 10.49
N SER A 357 -12.06 -29.69 11.58
CA SER A 357 -11.38 -28.71 12.42
C SER A 357 -10.30 -27.94 11.66
N ASN A 358 -9.52 -28.59 10.78
CA ASN A 358 -8.53 -27.90 9.96
C ASN A 358 -9.20 -26.92 8.98
N LYS A 359 -10.29 -27.34 8.33
CA LYS A 359 -11.07 -26.45 7.45
C LYS A 359 -11.62 -25.24 8.20
N ASN A 360 -12.21 -25.48 9.38
CA ASN A 360 -12.75 -24.42 10.22
C ASN A 360 -11.67 -23.44 10.68
N ASN A 361 -10.57 -23.95 11.25
CA ASN A 361 -9.57 -23.14 11.94
C ASN A 361 -8.59 -22.42 11.00
N TYR A 362 -8.22 -23.06 9.89
CA TYR A 362 -7.09 -22.61 9.07
C TYR A 362 -7.42 -22.38 7.61
N LYS A 363 -8.48 -22.99 7.06
CA LYS A 363 -8.90 -22.82 5.65
C LYS A 363 -10.09 -21.88 5.49
N THR A 364 -10.74 -21.49 6.58
CA THR A 364 -11.81 -20.50 6.57
C THR A 364 -11.20 -19.11 6.82
N GLY A 365 -11.36 -18.21 5.85
CA GLY A 365 -10.78 -16.86 5.92
C GLY A 365 -11.38 -16.03 7.05
N SER A 366 -10.55 -15.59 7.98
CA SER A 366 -10.96 -14.81 9.15
C SER A 366 -9.92 -13.77 9.57
N ASP A 367 -10.24 -12.99 10.58
CA ASP A 367 -9.32 -12.01 11.18
C ASP A 367 -8.12 -12.63 11.88
N MET A 368 -8.14 -13.94 12.21
CA MET A 368 -6.96 -14.67 12.67
C MET A 368 -5.80 -14.67 11.67
N GLN A 369 -6.11 -14.51 10.38
CA GLN A 369 -5.11 -14.45 9.31
C GLN A 369 -4.57 -13.06 9.10
N ILE A 370 -4.98 -12.09 9.89
CA ILE A 370 -4.59 -10.67 9.73
C ILE A 370 -3.70 -10.24 10.89
N LEU A 371 -2.51 -9.80 10.56
CA LEU A 371 -1.57 -9.21 11.51
C LEU A 371 -1.55 -7.69 11.38
N ASP A 372 -1.29 -7.03 12.51
CA ASP A 372 -0.95 -5.61 12.56
C ASP A 372 0.46 -5.40 11.97
N GLY A 373 0.53 -4.91 10.75
CA GLY A 373 1.76 -4.65 10.00
C GLY A 373 2.39 -3.30 10.26
N LYS A 374 2.01 -2.59 11.34
CA LYS A 374 2.70 -1.34 11.71
C LYS A 374 4.12 -1.61 12.16
N TYR A 375 5.02 -0.70 11.82
CA TYR A 375 6.42 -0.81 12.23
C TYR A 375 7.14 0.53 12.19
N MET A 376 8.27 0.57 12.87
CA MET A 376 9.29 1.60 12.77
C MET A 376 10.67 0.94 12.70
N ARG A 377 11.51 1.34 11.73
CA ARG A 377 12.83 0.74 11.49
C ARG A 377 13.90 1.82 11.36
N LEU A 378 15.02 1.61 12.06
CA LEU A 378 16.24 2.37 11.82
C LEU A 378 16.90 1.82 10.54
N LYS A 379 16.61 2.52 9.43
CA LYS A 379 17.04 2.12 8.08
C LYS A 379 18.51 2.36 7.85
N ASN A 380 19.01 3.47 8.36
CA ASN A 380 20.40 3.85 8.18
C ASN A 380 20.92 4.57 9.43
N LEU A 381 22.15 4.26 9.81
CA LEU A 381 22.92 4.92 10.84
C LEU A 381 24.35 5.07 10.36
N VAL A 382 24.89 6.28 10.41
CA VAL A 382 26.28 6.57 10.10
C VAL A 382 26.88 7.41 11.20
N ILE A 383 28.05 7.03 11.69
CA ILE A 383 28.87 7.80 12.63
C ILE A 383 30.24 7.93 12.01
N GLY A 384 30.62 9.14 11.64
CA GLY A 384 31.89 9.45 11.00
C GLY A 384 32.70 10.44 11.80
N TYR A 385 34.03 10.37 11.64
CA TYR A 385 34.92 11.35 12.17
C TYR A 385 35.97 11.76 11.11
N THR A 386 35.96 13.04 10.78
CA THR A 386 36.97 13.65 9.90
C THR A 386 38.14 14.15 10.75
N LEU A 387 39.32 13.61 10.50
CA LEU A 387 40.49 13.97 11.23
C LEU A 387 40.90 15.45 10.99
N PRO A 388 41.47 16.13 12.01
CA PRO A 388 41.95 17.48 11.82
C PRO A 388 42.97 17.58 10.67
N LYS A 389 42.91 18.64 9.87
CA LYS A 389 43.81 18.87 8.72
C LYS A 389 45.32 18.82 9.12
N SER A 390 45.63 19.19 10.35
CA SER A 390 47.01 19.11 10.85
C SER A 390 47.52 17.67 10.95
N TRP A 391 46.65 16.67 11.05
CA TRP A 391 47.01 15.26 11.09
C TRP A 391 47.01 14.65 9.69
N SER A 392 45.99 14.92 8.89
CA SER A 392 45.85 14.35 7.52
C SER A 392 46.98 14.83 6.59
N LYS A 393 47.37 16.10 6.68
CA LYS A 393 48.49 16.64 5.90
C LYS A 393 49.86 16.02 6.21
N LYS A 394 50.09 15.51 7.42
CA LYS A 394 51.34 14.79 7.75
C LYS A 394 51.54 13.50 6.95
N VAL A 395 50.43 12.93 6.45
CA VAL A 395 50.44 11.70 5.64
C VAL A 395 50.08 11.97 4.18
N GLY A 396 50.17 13.25 3.75
CA GLY A 396 49.96 13.64 2.35
C GLY A 396 48.50 13.67 1.91
N MET A 397 47.54 13.73 2.84
CA MET A 397 46.11 13.72 2.55
C MET A 397 45.49 15.08 2.88
N GLU A 398 44.62 15.61 2.01
CA GLU A 398 43.86 16.82 2.28
C GLU A 398 42.74 16.56 3.30
N LYS A 399 42.10 15.39 3.20
CA LYS A 399 41.01 14.98 4.10
C LYS A 399 41.11 13.47 4.36
N LEU A 400 40.90 13.10 5.60
CA LEU A 400 40.79 11.70 6.02
C LEU A 400 39.57 11.59 6.94
N ARG A 401 38.56 10.85 6.53
CA ARG A 401 37.38 10.54 7.33
C ARG A 401 37.23 9.04 7.51
N VAL A 402 37.05 8.62 8.73
CA VAL A 402 36.69 7.23 9.09
C VAL A 402 35.24 7.18 9.56
N TYR A 403 34.53 6.13 9.19
CA TYR A 403 33.14 6.01 9.61
C TYR A 403 32.71 4.56 9.83
N VAL A 404 31.72 4.39 10.65
CA VAL A 404 30.96 3.16 10.78
C VAL A 404 29.53 3.40 10.29
N SER A 405 28.95 2.41 9.64
CA SER A 405 27.57 2.47 9.15
C SER A 405 26.81 1.21 9.52
N GLY A 406 25.51 1.35 9.59
CA GLY A 406 24.63 0.21 9.78
C GLY A 406 23.30 0.43 9.07
N GLU A 407 22.75 -0.65 8.53
CA GLU A 407 21.46 -0.64 7.87
C GLU A 407 20.50 -1.61 8.54
N ASN A 408 19.23 -1.22 8.64
CA ASN A 408 18.16 -2.01 9.23
C ASN A 408 18.45 -2.53 10.66
N LEU A 409 19.15 -1.72 11.46
CA LEU A 409 19.71 -2.14 12.75
C LEU A 409 18.66 -2.48 13.79
N LEU A 410 17.60 -1.68 13.87
CA LEU A 410 16.53 -1.83 14.85
C LEU A 410 15.19 -1.82 14.14
N THR A 411 14.31 -2.73 14.52
CA THR A 411 12.93 -2.79 14.04
C THR A 411 11.99 -2.94 15.24
N PHE A 412 11.03 -2.04 15.33
CA PHE A 412 9.92 -2.11 16.30
C PHE A 412 8.67 -2.50 15.52
N SER A 413 8.09 -3.64 15.86
CA SER A 413 6.88 -4.18 15.25
C SER A 413 6.17 -5.08 16.27
N ASN A 414 4.85 -5.23 16.13
CA ASN A 414 4.09 -6.19 16.92
C ASN A 414 4.33 -7.63 16.46
N ASN A 415 4.93 -7.81 15.26
CA ASN A 415 5.20 -9.13 14.68
C ASN A 415 6.65 -9.54 14.94
N SER A 416 6.83 -10.67 15.64
CA SER A 416 8.16 -11.18 16.00
C SER A 416 8.72 -12.19 14.99
N PHE A 417 7.89 -12.76 14.12
CA PHE A 417 8.24 -13.89 13.24
C PHE A 417 8.18 -13.55 11.74
N ILE A 418 7.70 -12.36 11.37
CA ILE A 418 7.62 -11.86 9.98
C ILE A 418 8.27 -10.49 9.90
N ASP A 419 8.98 -10.22 8.81
CA ASP A 419 9.43 -8.88 8.48
C ASP A 419 8.23 -8.01 8.03
N PRO A 420 7.92 -6.91 8.73
CA PRO A 420 6.75 -6.09 8.40
C PRO A 420 6.88 -5.32 7.07
N GLU A 421 8.06 -5.25 6.46
CA GLU A 421 8.26 -4.64 5.14
C GLU A 421 8.09 -5.62 3.99
N SER A 422 8.35 -6.91 4.21
CA SER A 422 8.31 -7.89 3.13
C SER A 422 6.89 -8.35 2.83
N THR A 423 6.63 -8.60 1.54
CA THR A 423 5.42 -9.23 1.02
C THR A 423 5.82 -10.20 -0.08
N GLU A 424 5.11 -11.32 -0.21
CA GLU A 424 5.47 -12.35 -1.19
C GLU A 424 5.06 -12.03 -2.61
N PHE A 425 3.97 -11.33 -2.77
CA PHE A 425 3.45 -10.98 -4.07
C PHE A 425 3.48 -9.48 -4.24
N ASP A 426 4.60 -9.04 -4.66
CA ASP A 426 4.88 -7.94 -5.48
C ASP A 426 4.48 -6.54 -5.20
N SER A 427 5.10 -5.83 -6.08
CA SER A 427 4.97 -4.42 -6.42
C SER A 427 3.58 -3.96 -6.84
N LYS A 428 2.63 -4.81 -7.18
CA LYS A 428 1.33 -4.39 -7.76
C LYS A 428 0.19 -4.27 -6.77
N MET A 429 0.42 -4.41 -5.49
CA MET A 429 -0.61 -4.30 -4.42
C MET A 429 -1.94 -5.06 -4.68
N SER A 430 -2.10 -5.71 -5.82
CA SER A 430 -3.23 -6.56 -6.16
C SER A 430 -3.27 -7.82 -5.29
N ALA A 431 -2.09 -8.29 -4.89
CA ALA A 431 -1.88 -9.34 -3.93
C ALA A 431 -1.11 -8.87 -2.68
N GLY A 432 -0.91 -7.54 -2.53
CA GLY A 432 -0.12 -6.92 -1.49
C GLY A 432 -0.52 -7.32 -0.08
N GLY A 433 0.45 -7.49 0.78
CA GLY A 433 0.26 -7.80 2.18
C GLY A 433 0.12 -9.28 2.52
N ALA A 434 0.10 -10.21 1.56
CA ALA A 434 0.10 -11.64 1.85
C ALA A 434 1.52 -12.14 2.17
N ASN A 435 1.65 -13.02 3.16
CA ASN A 435 2.93 -13.57 3.59
C ASN A 435 2.79 -15.01 4.08
N SER A 436 3.54 -15.94 3.46
CA SER A 436 3.66 -17.34 3.84
C SER A 436 5.05 -17.68 4.42
N GLY A 437 5.91 -16.68 4.64
CA GLY A 437 7.28 -16.87 5.12
C GLY A 437 8.31 -17.18 4.03
N ARG A 438 7.91 -17.13 2.76
CA ARG A 438 8.82 -17.39 1.62
C ARG A 438 9.61 -16.17 1.19
N SER A 439 9.21 -14.98 1.60
CA SER A 439 9.98 -13.75 1.38
C SER A 439 11.21 -13.73 2.26
N TYR A 440 12.35 -13.43 1.66
CA TYR A 440 13.59 -13.28 2.43
C TYR A 440 13.50 -12.01 3.29
N PRO A 441 13.75 -12.09 4.60
CA PRO A 441 13.66 -10.93 5.48
C PRO A 441 14.76 -9.91 5.16
N THR A 442 14.49 -8.64 5.44
CA THR A 442 15.44 -7.56 5.28
C THR A 442 16.67 -7.79 6.15
N LEU A 443 17.86 -7.81 5.53
CA LEU A 443 19.12 -8.06 6.22
C LEU A 443 19.57 -6.83 7.01
N ARG A 444 20.29 -7.09 8.11
CA ARG A 444 21.07 -6.07 8.83
C ARG A 444 22.48 -6.04 8.27
N TYR A 445 22.96 -4.83 8.01
CA TYR A 445 24.34 -4.62 7.56
C TYR A 445 25.09 -3.77 8.56
N TYR A 446 26.38 -4.09 8.70
CA TYR A 446 27.34 -3.31 9.47
C TYR A 446 28.51 -3.03 8.55
N GLY A 447 28.91 -1.77 8.44
CA GLY A 447 29.98 -1.32 7.57
C GLY A 447 30.99 -0.49 8.32
N PHE A 448 32.22 -0.53 7.82
CA PHE A 448 33.30 0.38 8.15
C PHE A 448 33.86 0.95 6.85
N GLY A 449 34.14 2.24 6.84
CA GLY A 449 34.66 2.88 5.65
C GLY A 449 35.67 3.98 5.98
N ILE A 450 36.50 4.29 4.99
CA ILE A 450 37.49 5.35 5.03
C ILE A 450 37.32 6.18 3.76
N ASP A 451 37.14 7.48 3.90
CA ASP A 451 37.11 8.44 2.80
C ASP A 451 38.44 9.23 2.82
N VAL A 452 39.16 9.22 1.71
CA VAL A 452 40.42 9.90 1.56
C VAL A 452 40.38 10.87 0.39
N GLU A 453 40.81 12.08 0.61
CA GLU A 453 40.99 13.12 -0.41
C GLU A 453 42.48 13.55 -0.39
N PHE A 454 43.15 13.57 -1.55
CA PHE A 454 44.55 13.90 -1.72
C PHE A 454 44.75 15.33 -2.23
#